data_106c8ddbb17bc1a5de3e0604f81d7a33
#
_entry.id   106c8ddbb17bc1a5de3e0604f81d7a33
#
_cell.length_a   1.000
_cell.length_b   1.000
_cell.length_c   1.000
_cell.angle_alpha   90.00
_cell.angle_beta   90.00
_cell.angle_gamma   90.00
#
_symmetry.space_group_name_H-M   'P 1'
#
loop_
_entity.id
_entity.type
_entity.pdbx_description
1 polymer ?
#
loop_
_entity_poly.entity_id
_entity_poly.type
_entity_poly.pdbx_seq_one_letter_code
_entity_poly.pdbx_strand_id
1 'polypeptide(L)'
;MSKLNEQYSQFSIDITRQLSKDEKKEYGIFITPQIIITKLGSSIIKYASENGIIIRTILEPSCGTCEIVNYCDNIFNGIHIDAIEFNDKIFESIKGLSFKNNVKIIHQDFTKFDSLNKYDLIIGNPPYFVLEKGYKIPKKMEPYIYGRPNIFGLFIIQAISMLAPNGILAFIIPKSFLNSAYYSKIRNYIKETCKIIEIIDFEKDNKFIDTQQSTFGIILKRESNNKILSIDCNYSIKINDNFMFTNDSTILKSLFEGSTTLAQLGLSVRTGNIVWNEHKDELTDDENETVLVYNTNLTKEHTIDLRTFKNEEKHQYIRKDGRIGPVLVVNRGNGNSAYKLNYALISNIGPYLIENHLNEIYSPKKIKKEDLINLFNKIIQSFENPKTQIFITTFLGNNGLSKTELETIFPIF
;
A
#
# COMPACT_ATOMS: atom_id res chain seq x y z
N MET A 1 -27.43 4.54 -16.71
CA MET A 1 -26.94 3.31 -17.40
C MET A 1 -25.91 3.59 -18.51
N SER A 2 -25.94 4.74 -19.22
CA SER A 2 -25.05 5.00 -20.38
C SER A 2 -23.55 5.19 -20.08
N LYS A 3 -23.17 5.74 -18.92
CA LYS A 3 -21.75 6.01 -18.58
C LYS A 3 -20.95 4.78 -18.11
N LEU A 4 -21.59 3.74 -17.63
CA LEU A 4 -20.92 2.48 -17.24
C LEU A 4 -20.51 1.67 -18.47
N ASN A 5 -21.35 1.64 -19.52
CA ASN A 5 -21.09 0.87 -20.75
C ASN A 5 -19.94 1.44 -21.61
N GLU A 6 -19.52 2.70 -21.37
CA GLU A 6 -18.35 3.29 -22.05
C GLU A 6 -17.01 2.84 -21.44
N GLN A 7 -17.02 2.29 -20.22
CA GLN A 7 -15.81 1.95 -19.47
C GLN A 7 -15.59 0.45 -19.27
N TYR A 8 -16.64 -0.36 -19.42
CA TYR A 8 -16.61 -1.80 -19.18
C TYR A 8 -17.42 -2.52 -20.25
N SER A 9 -17.00 -3.73 -20.63
CA SER A 9 -17.83 -4.55 -21.50
C SER A 9 -19.12 -4.99 -20.78
N GLN A 10 -20.19 -5.16 -21.53
CA GLN A 10 -21.45 -5.68 -20.96
C GLN A 10 -21.24 -7.07 -20.36
N PHE A 11 -20.41 -7.90 -20.99
CA PHE A 11 -20.03 -9.22 -20.52
C PHE A 11 -19.40 -9.18 -19.11
N SER A 12 -18.43 -8.27 -18.89
CA SER A 12 -17.78 -8.12 -17.59
C SER A 12 -18.74 -7.64 -16.51
N ILE A 13 -19.66 -6.72 -16.86
CA ILE A 13 -20.69 -6.24 -15.94
C ILE A 13 -21.61 -7.40 -15.53
N ASP A 14 -22.05 -8.22 -16.47
CA ASP A 14 -23.02 -9.30 -16.22
C ASP A 14 -22.40 -10.42 -15.37
N ILE A 15 -21.17 -10.83 -15.66
CA ILE A 15 -20.45 -11.82 -14.83
C ILE A 15 -20.23 -11.28 -13.41
N THR A 16 -19.78 -10.05 -13.28
CA THR A 16 -19.49 -9.47 -11.97
C THR A 16 -20.74 -9.28 -11.10
N ARG A 17 -21.90 -9.06 -11.72
CA ARG A 17 -23.20 -8.99 -11.01
C ARG A 17 -23.64 -10.34 -10.42
N GLN A 18 -23.17 -11.45 -10.95
CA GLN A 18 -23.46 -12.79 -10.43
C GLN A 18 -22.66 -13.12 -9.16
N LEU A 19 -21.59 -12.35 -8.87
CA LEU A 19 -20.80 -12.50 -7.66
C LEU A 19 -21.38 -11.66 -6.52
N SER A 20 -21.44 -12.23 -5.33
CA SER A 20 -21.82 -11.50 -4.12
C SER A 20 -20.76 -10.45 -3.75
N LYS A 21 -21.15 -9.48 -2.91
CA LYS A 21 -20.20 -8.48 -2.40
C LYS A 21 -19.08 -9.12 -1.55
N ASP A 22 -19.42 -10.17 -0.83
CA ASP A 22 -18.47 -10.89 0.01
C ASP A 22 -17.48 -11.68 -0.85
N GLU A 23 -17.91 -12.39 -1.89
CA GLU A 23 -17.04 -13.04 -2.86
C GLU A 23 -16.08 -12.05 -3.53
N LYS A 24 -16.60 -10.90 -4.01
CA LYS A 24 -15.75 -9.85 -4.60
C LYS A 24 -14.67 -9.36 -3.66
N LYS A 25 -15.03 -9.16 -2.39
CA LYS A 25 -14.11 -8.69 -1.36
C LYS A 25 -13.10 -9.77 -0.95
N GLU A 26 -13.55 -11.01 -0.80
CA GLU A 26 -12.74 -12.16 -0.41
C GLU A 26 -11.66 -12.47 -1.46
N TYR A 27 -12.04 -12.46 -2.74
CA TYR A 27 -11.13 -12.76 -3.85
C TYR A 27 -10.49 -11.51 -4.47
N GLY A 28 -10.81 -10.31 -3.98
CA GLY A 28 -10.27 -9.05 -4.53
C GLY A 28 -10.62 -8.82 -6.01
N ILE A 29 -11.83 -9.21 -6.42
CA ILE A 29 -12.27 -9.16 -7.82
C ILE A 29 -12.75 -7.75 -8.17
N PHE A 30 -11.98 -7.04 -8.99
CA PHE A 30 -12.31 -5.70 -9.50
C PHE A 30 -12.02 -5.63 -11.00
N ILE A 31 -13.08 -5.32 -11.79
CA ILE A 31 -12.92 -5.13 -13.23
C ILE A 31 -12.10 -3.87 -13.47
N THR A 32 -11.12 -3.97 -14.38
CA THR A 32 -10.27 -2.85 -14.74
C THR A 32 -10.95 -1.95 -15.78
N PRO A 33 -11.10 -0.64 -15.52
CA PRO A 33 -11.66 0.29 -16.50
C PRO A 33 -10.83 0.37 -17.79
N GLN A 34 -11.48 0.43 -18.93
CA GLN A 34 -10.83 0.48 -20.24
C GLN A 34 -9.85 1.65 -20.38
N ILE A 35 -10.16 2.79 -19.78
CA ILE A 35 -9.26 3.97 -19.78
C ILE A 35 -7.94 3.67 -19.09
N ILE A 36 -7.94 2.91 -17.99
CA ILE A 36 -6.73 2.51 -17.26
C ILE A 36 -5.92 1.51 -18.08
N ILE A 37 -6.59 0.52 -18.68
CA ILE A 37 -5.95 -0.48 -19.58
C ILE A 37 -5.27 0.22 -20.74
N THR A 38 -5.96 1.16 -21.39
CA THR A 38 -5.43 1.91 -22.53
C THR A 38 -4.23 2.76 -22.16
N LYS A 39 -4.26 3.46 -21.01
CA LYS A 39 -3.12 4.24 -20.53
C LYS A 39 -1.90 3.35 -20.26
N LEU A 40 -2.10 2.26 -19.53
CA LEU A 40 -1.03 1.33 -19.22
C LEU A 40 -0.43 0.72 -20.51
N GLY A 41 -1.30 0.24 -21.40
CA GLY A 41 -0.91 -0.36 -22.67
C GLY A 41 -0.19 0.62 -23.61
N SER A 42 -0.65 1.88 -23.69
CA SER A 42 0.00 2.91 -24.50
C SER A 42 1.43 3.20 -24.05
N SER A 43 1.65 3.28 -22.72
CA SER A 43 2.99 3.46 -22.16
C SER A 43 3.91 2.26 -22.46
N ILE A 44 3.38 1.03 -22.37
CA ILE A 44 4.14 -0.18 -22.72
C ILE A 44 4.55 -0.17 -24.19
N ILE A 45 3.61 0.10 -25.09
CA ILE A 45 3.84 0.12 -26.55
C ILE A 45 4.88 1.17 -26.91
N LYS A 46 4.74 2.39 -26.37
CA LYS A 46 5.69 3.48 -26.54
C LYS A 46 7.09 3.04 -26.12
N TYR A 47 7.23 2.54 -24.90
CA TYR A 47 8.52 2.13 -24.36
C TYR A 47 9.12 0.97 -25.17
N ALA A 48 8.35 -0.04 -25.53
CA ALA A 48 8.81 -1.18 -26.32
C ALA A 48 9.30 -0.72 -27.71
N SER A 49 8.55 0.16 -28.38
CA SER A 49 8.93 0.71 -29.69
C SER A 49 10.22 1.52 -29.63
N GLU A 50 10.34 2.44 -28.65
CA GLU A 50 11.53 3.29 -28.48
C GLU A 50 12.80 2.50 -28.15
N ASN A 51 12.66 1.29 -27.57
CA ASN A 51 13.78 0.44 -27.13
C ASN A 51 13.96 -0.84 -27.98
N GLY A 52 13.23 -1.00 -29.08
CA GLY A 52 13.34 -2.15 -29.96
C GLY A 52 12.94 -3.48 -29.29
N ILE A 53 12.05 -3.45 -28.28
CA ILE A 53 11.59 -4.65 -27.57
C ILE A 53 10.44 -5.27 -28.36
N ILE A 54 10.60 -6.55 -28.73
CA ILE A 54 9.58 -7.32 -29.43
C ILE A 54 8.83 -8.17 -28.41
N ILE A 55 7.51 -7.97 -28.31
CA ILE A 55 6.62 -8.73 -27.44
C ILE A 55 6.00 -9.86 -28.25
N ARG A 56 6.29 -11.12 -27.88
CA ARG A 56 5.77 -12.33 -28.50
C ARG A 56 4.99 -13.19 -27.52
N THR A 57 5.35 -13.13 -26.24
CA THR A 57 4.74 -13.92 -25.17
C THR A 57 4.24 -13.01 -24.08
N ILE A 58 2.96 -13.16 -23.74
CA ILE A 58 2.29 -12.36 -22.71
C ILE A 58 1.72 -13.28 -21.63
N LEU A 59 1.80 -12.87 -20.38
CA LEU A 59 1.11 -13.49 -19.26
C LEU A 59 0.19 -12.46 -18.60
N GLU A 60 -1.06 -12.81 -18.43
CA GLU A 60 -2.01 -12.12 -17.56
C GLU A 60 -2.32 -13.03 -16.35
N PRO A 61 -1.81 -12.71 -15.15
CA PRO A 61 -1.83 -13.63 -14.01
C PRO A 61 -3.13 -13.66 -13.22
N SER A 62 -4.12 -12.83 -13.56
CA SER A 62 -5.42 -12.70 -12.89
C SER A 62 -6.48 -12.15 -13.85
N CYS A 63 -6.73 -12.89 -14.95
CA CYS A 63 -7.37 -12.32 -16.12
C CYS A 63 -8.84 -11.91 -15.93
N GLY A 64 -9.49 -12.37 -14.86
CA GLY A 64 -10.87 -12.02 -14.58
C GLY A 64 -11.77 -12.25 -15.80
N THR A 65 -12.45 -11.21 -16.24
CA THR A 65 -13.31 -11.27 -17.44
C THR A 65 -12.57 -11.02 -18.76
N CYS A 66 -11.24 -11.13 -18.76
CA CYS A 66 -10.35 -10.99 -19.93
C CYS A 66 -10.26 -9.59 -20.55
N GLU A 67 -10.56 -8.50 -19.83
CA GLU A 67 -10.48 -7.14 -20.40
C GLU A 67 -9.06 -6.78 -20.86
N ILE A 68 -8.04 -7.09 -20.07
CA ILE A 68 -6.63 -6.85 -20.43
C ILE A 68 -6.19 -7.81 -21.53
N VAL A 69 -6.62 -9.06 -21.47
CA VAL A 69 -6.35 -10.07 -22.51
C VAL A 69 -6.92 -9.60 -23.87
N ASN A 70 -8.19 -9.15 -23.90
CA ASN A 70 -8.83 -8.60 -25.09
C ASN A 70 -8.11 -7.37 -25.64
N TYR A 71 -7.63 -6.49 -24.76
CA TYR A 71 -6.82 -5.35 -25.19
C TYR A 71 -5.53 -5.82 -25.88
N CYS A 72 -4.78 -6.74 -25.27
CA CYS A 72 -3.55 -7.28 -25.84
C CYS A 72 -3.80 -8.03 -27.15
N ASP A 73 -4.86 -8.83 -27.22
CA ASP A 73 -5.27 -9.57 -28.41
C ASP A 73 -5.59 -8.67 -29.61
N ASN A 74 -6.13 -7.47 -29.33
CA ASN A 74 -6.44 -6.49 -30.38
C ASN A 74 -5.24 -5.67 -30.85
N ILE A 75 -4.27 -5.42 -29.98
CA ILE A 75 -3.14 -4.53 -30.27
C ILE A 75 -1.94 -5.29 -30.84
N PHE A 76 -1.68 -6.50 -30.36
CA PHE A 76 -0.55 -7.30 -30.80
C PHE A 76 -1.00 -8.37 -31.78
N ASN A 77 -0.14 -8.73 -32.73
CA ASN A 77 -0.39 -9.79 -33.70
C ASN A 77 0.69 -10.86 -33.64
N GLY A 78 0.29 -12.12 -33.83
CA GLY A 78 1.20 -13.26 -33.84
C GLY A 78 1.84 -13.56 -32.49
N ILE A 79 1.13 -13.27 -31.40
CA ILE A 79 1.55 -13.46 -30.03
C ILE A 79 0.93 -14.70 -29.42
N HIS A 80 1.55 -15.18 -28.33
CA HIS A 80 0.95 -16.15 -27.41
C HIS A 80 0.61 -15.47 -26.09
N ILE A 81 -0.59 -15.73 -25.55
CA ILE A 81 -1.05 -15.20 -24.26
C ILE A 81 -1.42 -16.38 -23.36
N ASP A 82 -0.79 -16.49 -22.21
CA ASP A 82 -1.28 -17.29 -21.10
C ASP A 82 -2.10 -16.37 -20.17
N ALA A 83 -3.36 -16.74 -19.92
CA ALA A 83 -4.28 -15.99 -19.09
C ALA A 83 -4.74 -16.87 -17.91
N ILE A 84 -4.39 -16.48 -16.68
CA ILE A 84 -4.67 -17.27 -15.49
C ILE A 84 -5.87 -16.68 -14.75
N GLU A 85 -6.82 -17.55 -14.37
CA GLU A 85 -7.95 -17.22 -13.52
C GLU A 85 -8.08 -18.25 -12.41
N PHE A 86 -8.26 -17.78 -11.18
CA PHE A 86 -8.38 -18.65 -9.99
C PHE A 86 -9.82 -18.97 -9.63
N ASN A 87 -10.74 -18.02 -9.86
CA ASN A 87 -12.14 -18.17 -9.48
C ASN A 87 -12.90 -19.10 -10.43
N ASP A 88 -13.50 -20.17 -9.88
CA ASP A 88 -14.22 -21.20 -10.64
C ASP A 88 -15.33 -20.61 -11.51
N LYS A 89 -16.16 -19.71 -10.97
CA LYS A 89 -17.31 -19.13 -11.68
C LYS A 89 -16.89 -18.25 -12.85
N ILE A 90 -15.82 -17.45 -12.64
CA ILE A 90 -15.29 -16.60 -13.70
C ILE A 90 -14.65 -17.47 -14.77
N PHE A 91 -13.79 -18.44 -14.37
CA PHE A 91 -13.16 -19.35 -15.31
C PHE A 91 -14.17 -20.08 -16.19
N GLU A 92 -15.22 -20.65 -15.62
CA GLU A 92 -16.30 -21.32 -16.38
C GLU A 92 -16.96 -20.38 -17.40
N SER A 93 -17.07 -19.09 -17.09
CA SER A 93 -17.68 -18.11 -17.98
C SER A 93 -16.77 -17.69 -19.15
N ILE A 94 -15.45 -17.78 -18.98
CA ILE A 94 -14.46 -17.30 -19.96
C ILE A 94 -13.77 -18.39 -20.77
N LYS A 95 -13.73 -19.65 -20.30
CA LYS A 95 -12.99 -20.76 -20.93
C LYS A 95 -13.33 -21.04 -22.38
N GLY A 96 -14.52 -20.59 -22.83
CA GLY A 96 -15.01 -20.74 -24.22
C GLY A 96 -14.83 -19.49 -25.09
N LEU A 97 -14.18 -18.44 -24.59
CA LEU A 97 -13.94 -17.24 -25.39
C LEU A 97 -12.99 -17.51 -26.55
N SER A 98 -13.21 -16.83 -27.66
CA SER A 98 -12.37 -16.90 -28.86
C SER A 98 -11.61 -15.60 -29.05
N PHE A 99 -10.34 -15.72 -29.43
CA PHE A 99 -9.41 -14.63 -29.62
C PHE A 99 -8.75 -14.68 -31.00
N LYS A 100 -8.16 -13.58 -31.45
CA LYS A 100 -7.44 -13.51 -32.75
C LYS A 100 -6.09 -14.20 -32.69
N ASN A 101 -5.42 -14.10 -31.55
CA ASN A 101 -4.11 -14.69 -31.30
C ASN A 101 -4.22 -16.03 -30.56
N ASN A 102 -3.12 -16.68 -30.31
CA ASN A 102 -3.05 -17.91 -29.53
C ASN A 102 -3.19 -17.61 -28.03
N VAL A 103 -4.41 -17.61 -27.51
CA VAL A 103 -4.71 -17.37 -26.08
C VAL A 103 -5.05 -18.69 -25.39
N LYS A 104 -4.35 -18.99 -24.30
CA LYS A 104 -4.64 -20.11 -23.44
C LYS A 104 -5.14 -19.64 -22.08
N ILE A 105 -6.39 -19.93 -21.78
CA ILE A 105 -6.98 -19.66 -20.46
C ILE A 105 -6.67 -20.84 -19.53
N ILE A 106 -6.12 -20.54 -18.34
CA ILE A 106 -5.60 -21.52 -17.39
C ILE A 106 -6.31 -21.31 -16.05
N HIS A 107 -6.97 -22.37 -15.56
CA HIS A 107 -7.59 -22.35 -14.22
C HIS A 107 -6.54 -22.75 -13.16
N GLN A 108 -5.98 -21.75 -12.48
CA GLN A 108 -4.93 -21.99 -11.48
C GLN A 108 -4.71 -20.81 -10.53
N ASP A 109 -4.18 -21.09 -9.34
CA ASP A 109 -3.62 -20.09 -8.42
C ASP A 109 -2.25 -19.62 -8.94
N PHE A 110 -2.15 -18.35 -9.36
CA PHE A 110 -0.91 -17.81 -9.88
C PHE A 110 0.26 -17.87 -8.88
N THR A 111 0.01 -17.77 -7.60
CA THR A 111 1.09 -17.85 -6.59
C THR A 111 1.76 -19.23 -6.56
N LYS A 112 1.09 -20.26 -7.09
CA LYS A 112 1.56 -21.64 -7.23
C LYS A 112 1.85 -22.03 -8.68
N PHE A 113 1.60 -21.11 -9.62
CA PHE A 113 1.86 -21.37 -11.03
C PHE A 113 3.36 -21.53 -11.25
N ASP A 114 3.73 -22.68 -11.79
CA ASP A 114 5.12 -23.01 -12.18
C ASP A 114 5.16 -23.25 -13.68
N SER A 115 5.99 -22.49 -14.37
CA SER A 115 6.19 -22.60 -15.80
C SER A 115 7.66 -22.35 -16.14
N LEU A 116 8.21 -23.18 -17.00
CA LEU A 116 9.54 -22.98 -17.59
C LEU A 116 9.55 -21.80 -18.58
N ASN A 117 8.38 -21.43 -19.09
CA ASN A 117 8.25 -20.31 -20.01
C ASN A 117 8.61 -18.99 -19.32
N LYS A 118 9.29 -18.12 -20.06
CA LYS A 118 9.52 -16.72 -19.69
C LYS A 118 8.72 -15.84 -20.62
N TYR A 119 8.24 -14.72 -20.10
CA TYR A 119 7.34 -13.83 -20.81
C TYR A 119 8.00 -12.51 -21.14
N ASP A 120 7.77 -12.00 -22.34
CA ASP A 120 8.24 -10.69 -22.78
C ASP A 120 7.44 -9.57 -22.10
N LEU A 121 6.15 -9.83 -21.85
CA LEU A 121 5.26 -8.93 -21.13
C LEU A 121 4.44 -9.72 -20.10
N ILE A 122 4.42 -9.23 -18.86
CA ILE A 122 3.44 -9.64 -17.85
C ILE A 122 2.63 -8.41 -17.50
N ILE A 123 1.32 -8.47 -17.71
CA ILE A 123 0.42 -7.33 -17.52
C ILE A 123 -0.82 -7.80 -16.76
N GLY A 124 -1.28 -7.02 -15.77
CA GLY A 124 -2.46 -7.40 -15.01
C GLY A 124 -2.88 -6.41 -13.93
N ASN A 125 -4.03 -6.71 -13.35
CA ASN A 125 -4.55 -6.07 -12.16
C ASN A 125 -4.68 -7.15 -11.06
N PRO A 126 -3.61 -7.47 -10.31
CA PRO A 126 -3.65 -8.53 -9.31
C PRO A 126 -4.68 -8.23 -8.21
N PRO A 127 -5.23 -9.26 -7.53
CA PRO A 127 -6.18 -9.06 -6.44
C PRO A 127 -5.57 -8.35 -5.22
N TYR A 128 -6.41 -7.59 -4.47
CA TYR A 128 -5.97 -6.79 -3.31
C TYR A 128 -6.65 -7.26 -2.03
N PHE A 129 -6.15 -8.31 -1.41
CA PHE A 129 -6.59 -8.73 -0.08
C PHE A 129 -5.41 -9.21 0.76
N VAL A 130 -5.57 -9.12 2.08
CA VAL A 130 -4.56 -9.60 3.03
C VAL A 130 -4.76 -11.09 3.23
N LEU A 131 -3.72 -11.86 3.02
CA LEU A 131 -3.75 -13.33 3.17
C LEU A 131 -4.15 -13.72 4.59
N GLU A 132 -4.84 -14.85 4.72
CA GLU A 132 -5.27 -15.38 6.00
C GLU A 132 -4.09 -15.77 6.91
N LYS A 133 -4.34 -15.78 8.22
CA LYS A 133 -3.35 -16.25 9.18
C LYS A 133 -3.08 -17.74 8.95
N GLY A 134 -1.83 -18.07 8.65
CA GLY A 134 -1.42 -19.47 8.36
C GLY A 134 -1.32 -19.80 6.87
N TYR A 135 -1.59 -18.86 5.96
CA TYR A 135 -1.29 -19.05 4.54
C TYR A 135 0.18 -19.40 4.35
N LYS A 136 0.45 -20.52 3.65
CA LYS A 136 1.80 -21.00 3.38
C LYS A 136 2.41 -20.24 2.20
N ILE A 137 3.22 -19.25 2.51
CA ILE A 137 3.97 -18.49 1.51
C ILE A 137 4.99 -19.45 0.85
N PRO A 138 5.10 -19.46 -0.51
CA PRO A 138 6.14 -20.23 -1.18
C PRO A 138 7.54 -19.83 -0.68
N LYS A 139 8.39 -20.78 -0.33
CA LYS A 139 9.73 -20.55 0.26
C LYS A 139 10.57 -19.53 -0.50
N LYS A 140 10.49 -19.53 -1.83
CA LYS A 140 11.21 -18.57 -2.70
C LYS A 140 10.77 -17.12 -2.52
N MET A 141 9.59 -16.86 -1.94
CA MET A 141 9.04 -15.52 -1.73
C MET A 141 9.24 -15.02 -0.30
N GLU A 142 9.43 -15.92 0.68
CA GLU A 142 9.57 -15.55 2.10
C GLU A 142 10.60 -14.45 2.39
N PRO A 143 11.80 -14.42 1.74
CA PRO A 143 12.79 -13.37 2.00
C PRO A 143 12.29 -11.96 1.73
N TYR A 144 11.32 -11.81 0.83
CA TYR A 144 10.81 -10.51 0.37
C TYR A 144 9.53 -10.06 1.09
N ILE A 145 9.03 -10.89 2.03
CA ILE A 145 7.78 -10.64 2.72
C ILE A 145 8.03 -10.17 4.16
N TYR A 146 7.15 -9.28 4.61
CA TYR A 146 7.08 -8.82 5.99
C TYR A 146 5.70 -9.16 6.58
N GLY A 147 5.67 -9.85 7.71
CA GLY A 147 4.42 -10.18 8.40
C GLY A 147 3.41 -10.94 7.53
N ARG A 148 2.16 -10.49 7.54
CA ARG A 148 1.05 -11.09 6.78
C ARG A 148 0.78 -10.31 5.50
N PRO A 149 1.23 -10.80 4.33
CA PRO A 149 1.23 -10.01 3.10
C PRO A 149 -0.16 -9.80 2.51
N ASN A 150 -0.30 -8.71 1.74
CA ASN A 150 -1.34 -8.62 0.73
C ASN A 150 -0.92 -9.44 -0.50
N ILE A 151 -1.84 -10.14 -1.11
CA ILE A 151 -1.57 -11.10 -2.19
C ILE A 151 -0.88 -10.47 -3.40
N PHE A 152 -1.17 -9.22 -3.75
CA PHE A 152 -0.50 -8.56 -4.88
C PHE A 152 1.02 -8.50 -4.72
N GLY A 153 1.53 -8.49 -3.48
CA GLY A 153 2.96 -8.56 -3.21
C GLY A 153 3.58 -9.88 -3.68
N LEU A 154 2.88 -11.00 -3.48
CA LEU A 154 3.31 -12.31 -4.00
C LEU A 154 3.26 -12.34 -5.54
N PHE A 155 2.23 -11.71 -6.13
CA PHE A 155 2.11 -11.58 -7.59
C PHE A 155 3.30 -10.82 -8.18
N ILE A 156 3.74 -9.72 -7.57
CA ILE A 156 4.92 -8.97 -8.04
C ILE A 156 6.16 -9.86 -8.03
N ILE A 157 6.43 -10.56 -6.93
CA ILE A 157 7.62 -11.42 -6.78
C ILE A 157 7.58 -12.54 -7.81
N GLN A 158 6.44 -13.23 -7.95
CA GLN A 158 6.25 -14.31 -8.89
C GLN A 158 6.42 -13.82 -10.33
N ALA A 159 5.77 -12.72 -10.70
CA ALA A 159 5.82 -12.15 -12.02
C ALA A 159 7.25 -11.76 -12.43
N ILE A 160 7.99 -11.07 -11.57
CA ILE A 160 9.40 -10.73 -11.84
C ILE A 160 10.23 -12.00 -12.11
N SER A 161 10.00 -13.07 -11.36
CA SER A 161 10.72 -14.33 -11.55
C SER A 161 10.44 -14.99 -12.91
N MET A 162 9.29 -14.70 -13.52
CA MET A 162 8.81 -15.27 -14.79
C MET A 162 9.10 -14.40 -16.01
N LEU A 163 9.58 -13.15 -15.83
CA LEU A 163 9.98 -12.32 -16.95
C LEU A 163 11.16 -12.89 -17.72
N ALA A 164 11.12 -12.76 -19.03
CA ALA A 164 12.28 -12.94 -19.90
C ALA A 164 13.36 -11.88 -19.61
N PRO A 165 14.62 -12.06 -20.00
CA PRO A 165 15.61 -11.00 -20.01
C PRO A 165 15.10 -9.80 -20.83
N ASN A 166 15.15 -8.59 -20.27
CA ASN A 166 14.54 -7.36 -20.79
C ASN A 166 12.99 -7.37 -20.88
N GLY A 167 12.32 -8.37 -20.34
CA GLY A 167 10.87 -8.43 -20.28
C GLY A 167 10.28 -7.31 -19.43
N ILE A 168 9.04 -6.97 -19.70
CA ILE A 168 8.30 -5.87 -19.08
C ILE A 168 7.23 -6.43 -18.13
N LEU A 169 7.17 -5.91 -16.91
CA LEU A 169 6.06 -6.09 -15.98
C LEU A 169 5.25 -4.81 -15.92
N ALA A 170 3.94 -4.90 -16.07
CA ALA A 170 3.03 -3.77 -15.95
C ALA A 170 1.83 -4.14 -15.09
N PHE A 171 1.80 -3.67 -13.86
CA PHE A 171 0.74 -3.95 -12.90
C PHE A 171 0.01 -2.70 -12.45
N ILE A 172 -1.29 -2.87 -12.20
CA ILE A 172 -2.13 -1.90 -11.48
C ILE A 172 -2.15 -2.35 -10.03
N ILE A 173 -1.70 -1.51 -9.10
CA ILE A 173 -1.56 -1.87 -7.68
C ILE A 173 -1.93 -0.71 -6.76
N PRO A 174 -2.22 -0.97 -5.46
CA PRO A 174 -2.55 0.08 -4.50
C PRO A 174 -1.44 1.10 -4.28
N LYS A 175 -1.79 2.40 -4.15
CA LYS A 175 -0.83 3.49 -3.88
C LYS A 175 0.01 3.26 -2.61
N SER A 176 -0.52 2.54 -1.63
CA SER A 176 0.23 2.19 -0.42
C SER A 176 1.53 1.42 -0.70
N PHE A 177 1.65 0.77 -1.86
CA PHE A 177 2.87 0.09 -2.26
C PHE A 177 4.05 1.06 -2.45
N LEU A 178 3.80 2.32 -2.82
CA LEU A 178 4.84 3.28 -3.16
C LEU A 178 5.77 3.57 -1.98
N ASN A 179 5.24 3.64 -0.77
CA ASN A 179 5.96 4.16 0.40
C ASN A 179 5.71 3.43 1.72
N SER A 180 4.67 2.60 1.85
CA SER A 180 4.46 1.85 3.08
C SER A 180 5.69 1.00 3.42
N ALA A 181 6.13 1.10 4.68
CA ALA A 181 7.25 0.31 5.21
C ALA A 181 7.02 -1.20 5.08
N TYR A 182 5.75 -1.60 5.05
CA TYR A 182 5.34 -2.99 4.91
C TYR A 182 5.85 -3.65 3.61
N TYR A 183 5.93 -2.88 2.51
CA TYR A 183 6.40 -3.37 1.22
C TYR A 183 7.87 -3.07 0.92
N SER A 184 8.64 -2.60 1.90
CA SER A 184 10.04 -2.19 1.71
C SER A 184 10.91 -3.29 1.09
N LYS A 185 10.77 -4.53 1.55
CA LYS A 185 11.54 -5.67 1.00
C LYS A 185 11.21 -5.97 -0.46
N ILE A 186 9.93 -5.81 -0.86
CA ILE A 186 9.52 -6.02 -2.27
C ILE A 186 10.06 -4.88 -3.13
N ARG A 187 10.04 -3.63 -2.64
CA ARG A 187 10.65 -2.49 -3.37
C ARG A 187 12.17 -2.66 -3.51
N ASN A 188 12.84 -3.16 -2.47
CA ASN A 188 14.27 -3.48 -2.55
C ASN A 188 14.52 -4.55 -3.63
N TYR A 189 13.75 -5.65 -3.64
CA TYR A 189 13.83 -6.69 -4.65
C TYR A 189 13.60 -6.15 -6.07
N ILE A 190 12.63 -5.25 -6.26
CA ILE A 190 12.42 -4.57 -7.55
C ILE A 190 13.69 -3.77 -7.93
N LYS A 191 14.27 -3.01 -7.01
CA LYS A 191 15.48 -2.20 -7.29
C LYS A 191 16.72 -3.06 -7.58
N GLU A 192 16.78 -4.28 -7.08
CA GLU A 192 17.87 -5.23 -7.34
C GLU A 192 17.73 -5.93 -8.70
N THR A 193 16.51 -6.06 -9.22
CA THR A 193 16.21 -6.93 -10.37
C THR A 193 15.63 -6.19 -11.57
N CYS A 194 15.03 -5.03 -11.37
CA CYS A 194 14.29 -4.31 -12.39
C CYS A 194 14.63 -2.80 -12.41
N LYS A 195 14.51 -2.21 -13.58
CA LYS A 195 14.45 -0.76 -13.77
C LYS A 195 12.98 -0.32 -13.75
N ILE A 196 12.66 0.74 -12.99
CA ILE A 196 11.34 1.39 -13.07
C ILE A 196 11.30 2.23 -14.33
N ILE A 197 10.38 1.92 -15.22
CA ILE A 197 10.18 2.63 -16.48
C ILE A 197 9.24 3.82 -16.29
N GLU A 198 8.11 3.54 -15.63
CA GLU A 198 7.09 4.56 -15.39
C GLU A 198 6.23 4.22 -14.18
N ILE A 199 5.78 5.27 -13.49
CA ILE A 199 4.73 5.23 -12.47
C ILE A 199 3.59 6.11 -12.95
N ILE A 200 2.43 5.51 -13.24
CA ILE A 200 1.26 6.19 -13.81
C ILE A 200 0.23 6.40 -12.71
N ASP A 201 -0.09 7.65 -12.42
CA ASP A 201 -1.16 7.98 -11.47
C ASP A 201 -2.53 7.92 -12.15
N PHE A 202 -3.45 7.13 -11.58
CA PHE A 202 -4.81 6.99 -12.05
C PHE A 202 -5.84 7.79 -11.24
N GLU A 203 -5.42 8.68 -10.35
CA GLU A 203 -6.32 9.35 -9.40
C GLU A 203 -7.48 10.07 -10.09
N LYS A 204 -7.21 10.72 -11.23
CA LYS A 204 -8.23 11.39 -12.04
C LYS A 204 -9.14 10.43 -12.83
N ASP A 205 -8.70 9.20 -13.03
CA ASP A 205 -9.34 8.16 -13.84
C ASP A 205 -9.90 7.02 -12.99
N ASN A 206 -9.68 7.08 -11.67
CA ASN A 206 -10.06 6.01 -10.74
C ASN A 206 -11.58 5.91 -10.62
N LYS A 207 -12.18 5.11 -11.49
CA LYS A 207 -13.60 4.83 -11.57
C LYS A 207 -13.87 3.33 -11.42
N PHE A 208 -13.08 2.65 -10.59
CA PHE A 208 -13.37 1.26 -10.26
C PHE A 208 -14.76 1.12 -9.65
N ILE A 209 -15.50 0.12 -10.08
CA ILE A 209 -16.78 -0.23 -9.48
C ILE A 209 -16.47 -0.89 -8.12
N ASP A 210 -17.23 -0.50 -7.09
CA ASP A 210 -17.20 -1.11 -5.75
C ASP A 210 -15.90 -0.93 -4.92
N THR A 211 -14.95 -0.05 -5.31
CA THR A 211 -13.80 0.28 -4.46
C THR A 211 -13.45 1.76 -4.46
N GLN A 212 -13.04 2.27 -3.30
CA GLN A 212 -12.47 3.61 -3.12
C GLN A 212 -10.94 3.56 -3.00
N GLN A 213 -10.32 2.40 -3.23
CA GLN A 213 -8.87 2.24 -3.08
C GLN A 213 -8.13 2.97 -4.20
N SER A 214 -7.29 3.92 -3.84
CA SER A 214 -6.42 4.60 -4.80
C SER A 214 -5.38 3.63 -5.35
N THR A 215 -5.30 3.57 -6.70
CA THR A 215 -4.37 2.71 -7.43
C THR A 215 -3.46 3.51 -8.35
N PHE A 216 -2.39 2.88 -8.78
CA PHE A 216 -1.46 3.40 -9.76
C PHE A 216 -0.95 2.28 -10.67
N GLY A 217 -0.44 2.63 -11.85
CA GLY A 217 0.27 1.71 -12.74
C GLY A 217 1.76 1.75 -12.47
N ILE A 218 2.40 0.58 -12.37
CA ILE A 218 3.86 0.48 -12.34
C ILE A 218 4.33 -0.32 -13.55
N ILE A 219 5.28 0.25 -14.30
CA ILE A 219 5.93 -0.42 -15.42
C ILE A 219 7.39 -0.63 -15.06
N LEU A 220 7.80 -1.89 -15.05
CA LEU A 220 9.15 -2.34 -14.73
C LEU A 220 9.75 -3.08 -15.91
N LYS A 221 11.05 -2.93 -16.13
CA LYS A 221 11.82 -3.76 -17.06
C LYS A 221 12.80 -4.62 -16.27
N ARG A 222 12.83 -5.92 -16.54
CA ARG A 222 13.83 -6.81 -15.96
C ARG A 222 15.20 -6.53 -16.57
N GLU A 223 16.20 -6.36 -15.72
CA GLU A 223 17.58 -6.18 -16.19
C GLU A 223 18.26 -7.53 -16.41
N SER A 224 19.06 -7.62 -17.50
CA SER A 224 19.71 -8.85 -17.91
C SER A 224 20.99 -9.18 -17.12
N ASN A 225 21.59 -8.20 -16.47
CA ASN A 225 22.83 -8.33 -15.72
C ASN A 225 22.62 -7.82 -14.30
N ASN A 226 23.17 -8.51 -13.30
CA ASN A 226 23.28 -8.06 -11.90
C ASN A 226 24.20 -6.82 -11.73
N LYS A 227 24.24 -5.91 -12.68
CA LYS A 227 24.83 -4.61 -12.45
C LYS A 227 23.95 -3.93 -11.41
N ILE A 228 24.57 -3.54 -10.30
CA ILE A 228 23.95 -2.61 -9.33
C ILE A 228 23.35 -1.49 -10.16
N LEU A 229 22.03 -1.52 -10.26
CA LEU A 229 21.30 -0.56 -11.06
C LEU A 229 21.67 0.81 -10.52
N SER A 230 22.20 1.65 -11.37
CA SER A 230 22.41 3.06 -11.04
C SER A 230 21.11 3.54 -10.41
N ILE A 231 21.19 4.22 -9.27
CA ILE A 231 20.05 4.80 -8.59
C ILE A 231 19.29 5.61 -9.63
N ASP A 232 18.23 5.00 -10.19
CA ASP A 232 17.40 5.68 -11.17
C ASP A 232 16.60 6.73 -10.40
N CYS A 233 17.13 7.94 -10.43
CA CYS A 233 16.72 9.03 -9.56
C CYS A 233 15.32 9.57 -9.87
N ASN A 234 14.67 9.08 -10.94
CA ASN A 234 13.42 9.67 -11.42
C ASN A 234 12.18 9.13 -10.69
N TYR A 235 12.19 7.84 -10.31
CA TYR A 235 11.01 7.16 -9.73
C TYR A 235 11.25 6.60 -8.33
N SER A 236 12.42 6.79 -7.76
CA SER A 236 12.73 6.29 -6.42
C SER A 236 13.74 7.15 -5.69
N ILE A 237 13.58 7.24 -4.38
CA ILE A 237 14.60 7.75 -3.46
C ILE A 237 14.88 6.71 -2.39
N LYS A 238 16.12 6.70 -1.88
CA LYS A 238 16.51 5.88 -0.72
C LYS A 238 16.49 6.74 0.52
N ILE A 239 15.70 6.32 1.52
CA ILE A 239 15.62 6.95 2.83
C ILE A 239 16.01 5.88 3.86
N ASN A 240 17.12 6.10 4.55
CA ASN A 240 17.75 5.05 5.37
C ASN A 240 17.98 3.79 4.52
N ASP A 241 17.46 2.63 4.93
CA ASP A 241 17.58 1.37 4.21
C ASP A 241 16.35 1.04 3.34
N ASN A 242 15.43 1.98 3.17
CA ASN A 242 14.19 1.77 2.44
C ASN A 242 14.15 2.60 1.15
N PHE A 243 13.69 1.99 0.05
CA PHE A 243 13.30 2.75 -1.13
C PHE A 243 11.85 3.21 -1.00
N MET A 244 11.61 4.48 -1.30
CA MET A 244 10.29 5.01 -1.63
C MET A 244 10.18 5.14 -3.14
N PHE A 245 9.03 4.77 -3.69
CA PHE A 245 8.73 4.95 -5.10
C PHE A 245 7.81 6.15 -5.27
N THR A 246 8.00 6.89 -6.36
CA THR A 246 7.24 8.12 -6.64
C THR A 246 7.30 8.46 -8.12
N ASN A 247 6.29 9.15 -8.62
CA ASN A 247 6.33 9.80 -9.93
C ASN A 247 6.97 11.21 -9.89
N ASP A 248 7.27 11.72 -8.69
CA ASP A 248 7.90 13.03 -8.49
C ASP A 248 9.04 12.94 -7.46
N SER A 249 10.17 12.42 -7.92
CA SER A 249 11.36 12.30 -7.08
C SER A 249 12.01 13.65 -6.75
N THR A 250 11.77 14.68 -7.55
CA THR A 250 12.36 16.02 -7.34
C THR A 250 11.72 16.67 -6.12
N ILE A 251 10.39 16.71 -6.07
CA ILE A 251 9.67 17.25 -4.90
C ILE A 251 10.02 16.40 -3.67
N LEU A 252 9.98 15.07 -3.77
CA LEU A 252 10.27 14.22 -2.63
C LEU A 252 11.70 14.41 -2.11
N LYS A 253 12.69 14.55 -2.98
CA LYS A 253 14.08 14.86 -2.59
C LYS A 253 14.16 16.21 -1.86
N SER A 254 13.52 17.26 -2.38
CA SER A 254 13.53 18.57 -1.75
C SER A 254 12.86 18.59 -0.37
N LEU A 255 11.89 17.70 -0.12
CA LEU A 255 11.29 17.53 1.19
C LEU A 255 12.23 16.85 2.19
N PHE A 256 13.09 15.95 1.72
CA PHE A 256 14.07 15.28 2.60
C PHE A 256 15.38 16.03 2.76
N GLU A 257 15.65 17.04 1.93
CA GLU A 257 16.84 17.87 2.05
C GLU A 257 16.78 18.69 3.35
N GLY A 258 17.79 18.48 4.22
CA GLY A 258 17.87 19.11 5.54
C GLY A 258 16.86 18.58 6.59
N SER A 259 16.06 17.57 6.27
CA SER A 259 15.21 16.87 7.23
C SER A 259 15.93 15.71 7.91
N THR A 260 15.33 15.21 8.98
CA THR A 260 15.77 14.01 9.71
C THR A 260 14.57 13.09 9.93
N THR A 261 14.73 11.94 10.56
CA THR A 261 13.65 11.06 11.01
C THR A 261 13.65 10.91 12.52
N LEU A 262 12.54 10.46 13.12
CA LEU A 262 12.50 10.20 14.56
C LEU A 262 13.56 9.18 14.98
N ALA A 263 13.78 8.14 14.18
CA ALA A 263 14.84 7.16 14.42
C ALA A 263 16.23 7.79 14.45
N GLN A 264 16.54 8.72 13.54
CA GLN A 264 17.81 9.45 13.51
C GLN A 264 17.97 10.41 14.70
N LEU A 265 16.86 10.94 15.24
CA LEU A 265 16.84 11.71 16.48
C LEU A 265 16.96 10.84 17.73
N GLY A 266 17.06 9.50 17.59
CA GLY A 266 17.15 8.56 18.69
C GLY A 266 15.84 8.33 19.43
N LEU A 267 14.72 8.66 18.79
CA LEU A 267 13.38 8.39 19.29
C LEU A 267 12.80 7.13 18.64
N SER A 268 11.88 6.49 19.34
CA SER A 268 11.16 5.32 18.87
C SER A 268 9.66 5.55 18.89
N VAL A 269 8.95 4.77 18.07
CA VAL A 269 7.50 4.82 17.98
C VAL A 269 6.91 3.46 18.33
N ARG A 270 5.89 3.46 19.17
CA ARG A 270 5.06 2.27 19.42
C ARG A 270 3.58 2.60 19.24
N THR A 271 2.80 1.61 18.88
CA THR A 271 1.33 1.73 18.89
C THR A 271 0.82 1.57 20.31
N GLY A 272 -0.19 2.33 20.69
CA GLY A 272 -0.91 2.14 21.94
C GLY A 272 -1.36 0.68 22.08
N ASN A 273 -1.24 0.15 23.27
CA ASN A 273 -1.41 -1.30 23.55
C ASN A 273 -2.78 -1.68 24.08
N ILE A 274 -3.67 -0.72 24.29
CA ILE A 274 -5.01 -0.97 24.80
C ILE A 274 -6.01 -1.01 23.64
N VAL A 275 -6.69 -2.14 23.50
CA VAL A 275 -7.86 -2.32 22.65
C VAL A 275 -9.08 -2.27 23.56
N TRP A 276 -9.72 -1.12 23.66
CA TRP A 276 -10.72 -0.83 24.70
C TRP A 276 -11.86 -1.86 24.78
N ASN A 277 -12.32 -2.40 23.66
CA ASN A 277 -13.39 -3.39 23.61
C ASN A 277 -12.98 -4.79 24.12
N GLU A 278 -11.67 -5.05 24.26
CA GLU A 278 -11.12 -6.26 24.91
C GLU A 278 -10.94 -6.10 26.40
N HIS A 279 -11.13 -4.87 26.92
CA HIS A 279 -10.90 -4.50 28.32
C HIS A 279 -12.13 -3.84 28.99
N LYS A 280 -13.34 -4.09 28.49
CA LYS A 280 -14.57 -3.45 28.97
C LYS A 280 -14.76 -3.54 30.49
N ASP A 281 -14.47 -4.70 31.08
CA ASP A 281 -14.64 -4.95 32.52
C ASP A 281 -13.64 -4.17 33.39
N GLU A 282 -12.56 -3.68 32.79
CA GLU A 282 -11.52 -2.90 33.49
C GLU A 282 -11.74 -1.39 33.30
N LEU A 283 -12.60 -0.98 32.36
CA LEU A 283 -12.91 0.43 32.12
C LEU A 283 -13.77 1.00 33.28
N THR A 284 -13.59 2.30 33.56
CA THR A 284 -14.29 2.98 34.67
C THR A 284 -14.37 4.50 34.43
N ASP A 285 -15.28 5.16 35.13
CA ASP A 285 -15.35 6.63 35.19
C ASP A 285 -14.71 7.18 36.49
N ASP A 286 -14.03 6.35 37.26
CA ASP A 286 -13.30 6.79 38.44
C ASP A 286 -12.04 7.55 38.05
N GLU A 287 -12.00 8.86 38.31
CA GLU A 287 -10.92 9.79 37.99
C GLU A 287 -9.62 9.52 38.76
N ASN A 288 -9.65 8.67 39.81
CA ASN A 288 -8.46 8.25 40.54
C ASN A 288 -7.68 7.15 39.80
N GLU A 289 -8.27 6.52 38.79
CA GLU A 289 -7.68 5.45 38.01
C GLU A 289 -6.82 6.00 36.84
N THR A 290 -6.16 5.12 36.12
CA THR A 290 -5.30 5.46 34.98
C THR A 290 -6.10 6.05 33.82
N VAL A 291 -5.69 7.19 33.29
CA VAL A 291 -6.31 7.78 32.10
C VAL A 291 -6.05 6.91 30.86
N LEU A 292 -7.09 6.49 30.16
CA LEU A 292 -7.00 5.85 28.86
C LEU A 292 -7.17 6.89 27.75
N VAL A 293 -6.09 7.24 27.08
CA VAL A 293 -6.11 8.25 26.03
C VAL A 293 -6.52 7.64 24.71
N TYR A 294 -7.62 8.12 24.16
CA TYR A 294 -8.18 7.73 22.86
C TYR A 294 -7.86 8.73 21.76
N ASN A 295 -7.95 8.29 20.52
CA ASN A 295 -7.84 9.20 19.37
C ASN A 295 -8.87 10.37 19.44
N THR A 296 -10.05 10.12 20.00
CA THR A 296 -11.10 11.13 20.16
C THR A 296 -10.80 12.17 21.25
N ASN A 297 -9.80 11.94 22.11
CA ASN A 297 -9.35 12.93 23.07
C ASN A 297 -8.42 13.99 22.46
N LEU A 298 -7.86 13.76 21.27
CA LEU A 298 -7.03 14.75 20.59
C LEU A 298 -7.91 15.83 19.99
N THR A 299 -7.72 17.07 20.44
CA THR A 299 -8.44 18.24 19.92
C THR A 299 -7.80 18.78 18.64
N LYS A 300 -8.46 19.73 17.99
CA LYS A 300 -7.89 20.43 16.82
C LYS A 300 -6.75 21.38 17.20
N GLU A 301 -6.73 21.79 18.44
CA GLU A 301 -5.72 22.63 19.07
C GLU A 301 -4.52 21.83 19.57
N HIS A 302 -4.47 20.52 19.25
CA HIS A 302 -3.41 19.61 19.61
C HIS A 302 -3.21 19.42 21.12
N THR A 303 -4.32 19.48 21.85
CA THR A 303 -4.39 19.22 23.29
C THR A 303 -5.17 17.93 23.57
N ILE A 304 -5.09 17.46 24.81
CA ILE A 304 -5.91 16.34 25.29
C ILE A 304 -7.13 16.88 26.00
N ASP A 305 -8.31 16.45 25.56
CA ASP A 305 -9.61 16.74 26.18
C ASP A 305 -10.22 15.43 26.66
N LEU A 306 -10.30 15.29 27.98
CA LEU A 306 -10.94 14.14 28.62
C LEU A 306 -12.45 14.33 28.58
N ARG A 307 -13.18 13.27 28.25
CA ARG A 307 -14.62 13.37 27.96
C ARG A 307 -15.41 12.15 28.40
N THR A 308 -16.69 12.36 28.61
CA THR A 308 -17.66 11.28 28.73
C THR A 308 -18.06 10.79 27.34
N PHE A 309 -18.17 9.49 27.17
CA PHE A 309 -18.54 8.87 25.91
C PHE A 309 -20.05 8.63 25.83
N LYS A 310 -20.63 8.73 24.62
CA LYS A 310 -22.01 8.35 24.37
C LYS A 310 -22.25 6.83 24.43
N ASN A 311 -21.21 6.05 24.21
CA ASN A 311 -21.25 4.60 24.34
C ASN A 311 -21.02 4.26 25.80
N GLU A 312 -22.03 3.68 26.45
CA GLU A 312 -22.03 3.31 27.87
C GLU A 312 -20.96 2.28 28.26
N GLU A 313 -20.46 1.50 27.30
CA GLU A 313 -19.37 0.54 27.50
C GLU A 313 -17.97 1.17 27.42
N LYS A 314 -17.87 2.44 27.04
CA LYS A 314 -16.61 3.14 26.80
C LYS A 314 -16.38 4.22 27.85
N HIS A 315 -15.35 4.06 28.67
CA HIS A 315 -15.01 4.98 29.76
C HIS A 315 -13.65 5.60 29.55
N GLN A 316 -13.38 6.73 30.23
CA GLN A 316 -12.15 7.52 30.07
C GLN A 316 -10.97 6.93 30.87
N TYR A 317 -11.24 6.13 31.90
CA TYR A 317 -10.22 5.59 32.79
C TYR A 317 -10.24 4.06 32.76
N ILE A 318 -9.14 3.46 33.21
CA ILE A 318 -8.94 2.01 33.22
C ILE A 318 -8.21 1.56 34.50
N ARG A 319 -8.66 0.47 35.11
CA ARG A 319 -8.07 -0.14 36.32
C ARG A 319 -6.82 -0.95 35.98
N LYS A 320 -5.80 -0.27 35.45
CA LYS A 320 -4.48 -0.83 35.13
C LYS A 320 -3.40 0.16 35.48
N ASP A 321 -2.22 -0.34 35.80
CA ASP A 321 -1.05 0.53 36.04
C ASP A 321 -0.69 1.30 34.79
N GLY A 322 -0.70 2.62 34.89
CA GLY A 322 -0.35 3.54 33.83
C GLY A 322 1.11 3.97 33.87
N ARG A 323 1.51 4.64 32.82
CA ARG A 323 2.84 5.26 32.72
C ARG A 323 2.77 6.72 33.12
N ILE A 324 3.88 7.25 33.60
CA ILE A 324 4.06 8.66 33.96
C ILE A 324 5.22 9.22 33.13
N GLY A 325 5.09 10.45 32.67
CA GLY A 325 6.15 11.16 31.95
C GLY A 325 5.72 11.70 30.60
N PRO A 326 6.54 12.51 29.95
CA PRO A 326 6.16 13.10 28.68
C PRO A 326 6.17 12.08 27.55
N VAL A 327 5.15 12.16 26.70
CA VAL A 327 5.01 11.39 25.45
C VAL A 327 4.30 12.25 24.42
N LEU A 328 4.72 12.18 23.16
CA LEU A 328 4.01 12.82 22.06
C LEU A 328 3.16 11.75 21.37
N VAL A 329 1.84 11.90 21.39
CA VAL A 329 0.90 10.99 20.75
C VAL A 329 0.50 11.51 19.39
N VAL A 330 0.35 10.60 18.42
CA VAL A 330 -0.01 10.89 17.02
C VAL A 330 -1.09 9.93 16.57
N ASN A 331 -2.12 10.43 15.91
CA ASN A 331 -3.21 9.60 15.39
C ASN A 331 -2.71 8.66 14.27
N ARG A 332 -3.33 7.48 14.19
CA ARG A 332 -3.01 6.51 13.12
C ARG A 332 -3.87 6.65 11.87
N GLY A 333 -4.97 7.41 11.93
CA GLY A 333 -5.97 7.53 10.88
C GLY A 333 -7.09 6.51 10.99
N ASN A 334 -8.20 6.76 10.29
CA ASN A 334 -9.44 5.98 10.41
C ASN A 334 -9.64 5.00 9.23
N GLY A 335 -8.70 4.90 8.29
CA GLY A 335 -8.78 4.01 7.14
C GLY A 335 -9.77 4.40 6.03
N ASN A 336 -10.71 5.30 6.29
CA ASN A 336 -11.83 5.60 5.39
C ASN A 336 -11.73 6.95 4.63
N SER A 337 -10.70 7.74 4.92
CA SER A 337 -10.50 9.06 4.29
C SER A 337 -9.01 9.37 4.19
N ALA A 338 -8.66 10.40 3.40
CA ALA A 338 -7.29 10.91 3.36
C ALA A 338 -6.78 11.19 4.78
N TYR A 339 -5.56 10.75 5.08
CA TYR A 339 -4.97 10.93 6.40
C TYR A 339 -4.80 12.41 6.74
N LYS A 340 -5.19 12.77 7.95
CA LYS A 340 -4.95 14.09 8.54
C LYS A 340 -4.17 13.90 9.81
N LEU A 341 -2.99 14.51 9.88
CA LEU A 341 -2.14 14.46 11.06
C LEU A 341 -2.83 15.18 12.22
N ASN A 342 -2.97 14.48 13.34
CA ASN A 342 -3.37 15.07 14.62
C ASN A 342 -2.50 14.47 15.73
N TYR A 343 -2.13 15.28 16.69
CA TYR A 343 -1.17 14.92 17.74
C TYR A 343 -1.46 15.70 19.02
N ALA A 344 -0.88 15.26 20.13
CA ALA A 344 -0.86 16.01 21.38
C ALA A 344 0.34 15.60 22.24
N LEU A 345 0.90 16.56 22.98
CA LEU A 345 1.93 16.33 23.98
C LEU A 345 1.28 16.04 25.34
N ILE A 346 1.52 14.86 25.88
CA ILE A 346 1.14 14.50 27.25
C ILE A 346 2.36 14.73 28.14
N SER A 347 2.26 15.68 29.09
CA SER A 347 3.36 16.00 30.01
C SER A 347 2.95 16.11 31.47
N ASN A 348 1.67 16.35 31.75
CA ASN A 348 1.14 16.70 33.08
C ASN A 348 -0.17 15.96 33.41
N ILE A 349 -0.55 14.96 32.64
CA ILE A 349 -1.65 14.05 32.99
C ILE A 349 -1.06 12.99 33.95
N GLY A 350 -1.82 12.56 34.95
CA GLY A 350 -1.41 11.48 35.87
C GLY A 350 -1.02 10.18 35.17
N PRO A 351 -1.08 9.04 35.78
CA PRO A 351 -0.83 7.79 35.10
C PRO A 351 -1.71 7.64 33.87
N TYR A 352 -1.13 7.26 32.71
CA TYR A 352 -1.88 7.10 31.46
C TYR A 352 -1.53 5.82 30.71
N LEU A 353 -2.48 5.33 29.94
CA LEU A 353 -2.31 4.32 28.90
C LEU A 353 -2.85 4.85 27.57
N ILE A 354 -2.37 4.31 26.47
CA ILE A 354 -2.72 4.78 25.13
C ILE A 354 -3.46 3.68 24.36
N GLU A 355 -4.59 4.06 23.79
CA GLU A 355 -5.43 3.19 22.97
C GLU A 355 -4.81 2.93 21.59
N ASN A 356 -5.12 1.80 20.96
CA ASN A 356 -4.45 1.26 19.78
C ASN A 356 -4.63 2.08 18.46
N HIS A 357 -5.50 3.09 18.44
CA HIS A 357 -5.63 4.03 17.31
C HIS A 357 -4.66 5.21 17.38
N LEU A 358 -3.78 5.22 18.37
CA LEU A 358 -2.70 6.19 18.52
C LEU A 358 -1.34 5.53 18.43
N ASN A 359 -0.37 6.28 17.92
CA ASN A 359 1.05 6.00 18.03
C ASN A 359 1.66 6.90 19.12
N GLU A 360 2.64 6.37 19.83
CA GLU A 360 3.40 7.07 20.88
C GLU A 360 4.84 7.26 20.41
N ILE A 361 5.29 8.50 20.38
CA ILE A 361 6.70 8.85 20.17
C ILE A 361 7.34 9.00 21.57
N TYR A 362 8.39 8.23 21.83
CA TYR A 362 9.06 8.20 23.12
C TYR A 362 10.57 8.03 22.96
N SER A 363 11.32 8.35 24.00
CA SER A 363 12.75 8.05 24.03
C SER A 363 12.99 6.69 24.66
N PRO A 364 13.71 5.75 23.97
CA PRO A 364 14.15 4.49 24.56
C PRO A 364 15.29 4.69 25.57
N LYS A 365 15.96 5.84 25.52
CA LYS A 365 17.03 6.23 26.47
C LYS A 365 16.48 7.13 27.56
N LYS A 366 17.11 7.10 28.73
CA LYS A 366 16.80 8.07 29.80
C LYS A 366 17.27 9.46 29.37
N ILE A 367 16.33 10.37 29.21
CA ILE A 367 16.52 11.80 28.94
C ILE A 367 15.87 12.57 30.08
N LYS A 368 16.41 13.72 30.46
CA LYS A 368 15.77 14.61 31.43
C LYS A 368 14.41 15.05 30.88
N LYS A 369 13.40 15.16 31.77
CA LYS A 369 12.03 15.50 31.39
C LYS A 369 11.95 16.78 30.55
N GLU A 370 12.69 17.81 30.96
CA GLU A 370 12.72 19.11 30.26
C GLU A 370 13.31 19.00 28.85
N ASP A 371 14.42 18.29 28.70
CA ASP A 371 15.08 18.09 27.41
C ASP A 371 14.20 17.29 26.44
N LEU A 372 13.46 16.29 26.95
CA LEU A 372 12.52 15.51 26.16
C LEU A 372 11.32 16.33 25.71
N ILE A 373 10.78 17.18 26.59
CA ILE A 373 9.69 18.11 26.23
C ILE A 373 10.18 19.10 25.16
N ASN A 374 11.37 19.66 25.31
CA ASN A 374 11.96 20.56 24.32
C ASN A 374 12.14 19.86 22.95
N LEU A 375 12.55 18.59 22.95
CA LEU A 375 12.65 17.80 21.71
C LEU A 375 11.28 17.57 21.09
N PHE A 376 10.26 17.22 21.87
CA PHE A 376 8.89 17.07 21.37
C PHE A 376 8.32 18.37 20.81
N ASN A 377 8.60 19.52 21.44
CA ASN A 377 8.17 20.82 20.92
C ASN A 377 8.81 21.14 19.54
N LYS A 378 10.07 20.77 19.31
CA LYS A 378 10.70 20.88 17.98
C LYS A 378 10.02 19.98 16.95
N ILE A 379 9.62 18.76 17.34
CA ILE A 379 8.87 17.85 16.45
C ILE A 379 7.48 18.43 16.13
N ILE A 380 6.81 19.03 17.13
CA ILE A 380 5.53 19.71 16.92
C ILE A 380 5.68 20.87 15.92
N GLN A 381 6.71 21.68 16.04
CA GLN A 381 7.00 22.74 15.06
C GLN A 381 7.22 22.15 13.64
N SER A 382 7.87 20.99 13.54
CA SER A 382 7.99 20.27 12.28
C SER A 382 6.62 19.80 11.76
N PHE A 383 5.74 19.31 12.61
CA PHE A 383 4.39 18.88 12.22
C PHE A 383 3.55 20.03 11.67
N GLU A 384 3.77 21.26 12.16
CA GLU A 384 3.15 22.49 11.69
C GLU A 384 3.78 23.06 10.40
N ASN A 385 4.94 22.52 9.98
CA ASN A 385 5.62 22.99 8.78
C ASN A 385 4.78 22.66 7.53
N PRO A 386 4.60 23.59 6.57
CA PRO A 386 3.89 23.34 5.32
C PRO A 386 4.44 22.14 4.53
N LYS A 387 5.74 21.86 4.60
CA LYS A 387 6.36 20.70 3.97
C LYS A 387 5.78 19.37 4.50
N THR A 388 5.42 19.31 5.78
CA THR A 388 4.77 18.14 6.39
C THR A 388 3.42 17.86 5.73
N GLN A 389 2.62 18.89 5.48
CA GLN A 389 1.34 18.73 4.79
C GLN A 389 1.53 18.28 3.34
N ILE A 390 2.54 18.79 2.64
CA ILE A 390 2.87 18.34 1.28
C ILE A 390 3.28 16.86 1.31
N PHE A 391 4.12 16.46 2.26
CA PHE A 391 4.50 15.05 2.41
C PHE A 391 3.29 14.15 2.63
N ILE A 392 2.39 14.51 3.54
CA ILE A 392 1.19 13.73 3.87
C ILE A 392 0.27 13.59 2.65
N THR A 393 -0.02 14.69 1.95
CA THR A 393 -0.99 14.70 0.87
C THR A 393 -0.47 14.08 -0.42
N THR A 394 0.83 14.15 -0.66
CA THR A 394 1.43 13.72 -1.93
C THR A 394 2.08 12.35 -1.84
N PHE A 395 2.74 12.05 -0.72
CA PHE A 395 3.62 10.88 -0.61
C PHE A 395 3.17 9.84 0.42
N LEU A 396 2.29 10.18 1.37
CA LEU A 396 1.72 9.21 2.29
C LEU A 396 0.55 8.49 1.60
N GLY A 397 0.85 7.41 0.88
CA GLY A 397 -0.13 6.67 0.05
C GLY A 397 -1.20 5.89 0.81
N ASN A 398 -1.26 6.01 2.15
CA ASN A 398 -2.19 5.31 3.03
C ASN A 398 -3.19 6.27 3.66
N ASN A 399 -4.37 5.74 4.01
CA ASN A 399 -5.35 6.45 4.84
C ASN A 399 -4.98 6.42 6.33
N GLY A 400 -3.74 6.16 6.64
CA GLY A 400 -3.22 6.09 8.02
C GLY A 400 -1.69 6.09 8.05
N LEU A 401 -1.14 6.38 9.23
CA LEU A 401 0.29 6.45 9.50
C LEU A 401 0.69 5.34 10.48
N SER A 402 1.44 4.36 9.99
CA SER A 402 1.95 3.28 10.85
C SER A 402 3.10 3.77 11.75
N LYS A 403 3.35 3.04 12.85
CA LYS A 403 4.49 3.33 13.75
C LYS A 403 5.82 3.34 13.00
N THR A 404 6.04 2.39 12.08
CA THR A 404 7.29 2.27 11.34
C THR A 404 7.47 3.44 10.35
N GLU A 405 6.42 3.84 9.66
CA GLU A 405 6.45 5.00 8.75
C GLU A 405 6.75 6.29 9.52
N LEU A 406 6.08 6.49 10.67
CA LEU A 406 6.31 7.65 11.53
C LEU A 406 7.75 7.68 12.07
N GLU A 407 8.30 6.52 12.46
CA GLU A 407 9.65 6.42 13.03
C GLU A 407 10.76 6.59 11.97
N THR A 408 10.62 5.93 10.80
CA THR A 408 11.75 5.72 9.89
C THR A 408 11.68 6.46 8.57
N ILE A 409 10.49 6.96 8.19
CA ILE A 409 10.25 7.56 6.87
C ILE A 409 9.75 8.99 6.98
N PHE A 410 8.92 9.30 7.99
CA PHE A 410 8.30 10.61 8.13
C PHE A 410 9.36 11.70 8.35
N PRO A 411 9.42 12.75 7.49
CA PRO A 411 10.44 13.78 7.61
C PRO A 411 10.15 14.73 8.78
N ILE A 412 11.19 15.03 9.54
CA ILE A 412 11.20 16.04 10.61
C ILE A 412 12.11 17.19 10.16
N PHE A 413 11.56 18.38 10.04
CA PHE A 413 12.20 19.60 9.52
C PHE A 413 12.82 20.46 10.60
#